data_4d0c40a742910f54a5f8afa3246e701e
#
_entry.id   4d0c40a742910f54a5f8afa3246e701e
#
_cell.length_a   1.000
_cell.length_b   1.000
_cell.length_c   1.000
_cell.angle_alpha   90.00
_cell.angle_beta   90.00
_cell.angle_gamma   90.00
#
_symmetry.space_group_name_H-M   'P 1'
#
loop_
_entity.id
_entity.type
_entity.pdbx_description
1 polymer ?
#
loop_
_entity_poly.entity_id
_entity_poly.type
_entity_poly.pdbx_seq_one_letter_code
_entity_poly.pdbx_strand_id
1 'polypeptide(L)'
;MKFRLALTAAIAATALASTAFAAASLSDVIQKGDAANKVMEKNQINFATAKALGDHCLAEAASKGFGVSVVILDQFGTISYYVRGDGQGKTNTESALWKARTVLNTRAPSKAQMNAVRSGNVNEARVIWQGNFANAGGLPIVVDGQFLGAIGVGGMPASPPTWSDEICGYNALTAVLGPQPKLLPDMPNPFVVKSAATN
;
A
#
# COMPACT_ATOMS: atom_id res chain seq x y z
N MET A 1 -25.24 -71.72 -57.84
CA MET A 1 -25.66 -71.12 -56.62
C MET A 1 -24.69 -69.96 -56.29
N LYS A 2 -25.11 -68.72 -56.47
CA LYS A 2 -24.28 -67.54 -56.17
C LYS A 2 -24.94 -66.77 -54.97
N PHE A 3 -24.31 -66.87 -53.80
CA PHE A 3 -24.71 -66.11 -52.65
C PHE A 3 -24.14 -64.66 -52.74
N ARG A 4 -25.00 -63.68 -52.79
CA ARG A 4 -24.58 -62.29 -52.67
C ARG A 4 -24.81 -61.89 -51.18
N LEU A 5 -23.74 -61.61 -50.50
CA LEU A 5 -23.75 -61.02 -49.20
C LEU A 5 -23.91 -59.50 -49.38
N ALA A 6 -24.99 -58.94 -48.89
CA ALA A 6 -25.18 -57.49 -48.80
C ALA A 6 -24.68 -57.01 -47.45
N LEU A 7 -23.63 -56.21 -47.49
CA LEU A 7 -23.05 -55.57 -46.29
C LEU A 7 -23.71 -54.21 -46.12
N THR A 8 -24.62 -54.10 -45.16
CA THR A 8 -25.26 -52.81 -44.76
C THR A 8 -24.35 -52.14 -43.73
N ALA A 9 -23.67 -51.07 -44.13
CA ALA A 9 -22.91 -50.21 -43.24
C ALA A 9 -23.88 -49.23 -42.56
N ALA A 10 -24.10 -49.38 -41.25
CA ALA A 10 -24.78 -48.42 -40.42
C ALA A 10 -23.81 -47.29 -39.99
N ILE A 11 -23.97 -46.10 -40.52
CA ILE A 11 -23.25 -44.89 -40.11
C ILE A 11 -23.95 -44.35 -38.89
N ALA A 12 -23.36 -44.56 -37.72
CA ALA A 12 -23.81 -43.89 -36.48
C ALA A 12 -23.31 -42.45 -36.50
N ALA A 13 -24.17 -41.52 -36.76
CA ALA A 13 -23.90 -40.10 -36.63
C ALA A 13 -23.92 -39.73 -35.13
N THR A 14 -22.74 -39.62 -34.52
CA THR A 14 -22.60 -39.03 -33.18
C THR A 14 -22.81 -37.51 -33.28
N ALA A 15 -23.97 -37.04 -32.86
CA ALA A 15 -24.24 -35.62 -32.68
C ALA A 15 -23.43 -35.10 -31.49
N LEU A 16 -22.36 -34.37 -31.77
CA LEU A 16 -21.65 -33.59 -30.79
C LEU A 16 -22.60 -32.47 -30.33
N ALA A 17 -23.25 -32.67 -29.18
CA ALA A 17 -23.99 -31.62 -28.50
C ALA A 17 -23.00 -30.57 -28.01
N SER A 18 -22.83 -29.49 -28.74
CA SER A 18 -22.14 -28.29 -28.28
C SER A 18 -22.93 -27.72 -27.10
N THR A 19 -22.43 -27.93 -25.87
CA THR A 19 -22.94 -27.21 -24.70
C THR A 19 -22.55 -25.75 -24.86
N ALA A 20 -23.43 -24.94 -25.44
CA ALA A 20 -23.29 -23.50 -25.40
C ALA A 20 -23.38 -23.07 -23.93
N PHE A 21 -22.27 -22.65 -23.34
CA PHE A 21 -22.30 -21.97 -22.06
C PHE A 21 -23.13 -20.71 -22.24
N ALA A 22 -24.24 -20.61 -21.54
CA ALA A 22 -25.01 -19.37 -21.47
C ALA A 22 -24.11 -18.27 -20.93
N ALA A 23 -24.12 -17.10 -21.56
CA ALA A 23 -23.35 -15.97 -21.05
C ALA A 23 -23.83 -15.66 -19.62
N ALA A 24 -22.89 -15.55 -18.67
CA ALA A 24 -23.21 -15.21 -17.29
C ALA A 24 -23.88 -13.84 -17.24
N SER A 25 -24.97 -13.70 -16.48
CA SER A 25 -25.58 -12.38 -16.25
C SER A 25 -24.73 -11.58 -15.23
N LEU A 26 -24.83 -10.25 -15.28
CA LEU A 26 -24.15 -9.41 -14.29
C LEU A 26 -24.53 -9.81 -12.86
N SER A 27 -25.81 -10.13 -12.65
CA SER A 27 -26.33 -10.56 -11.35
C SER A 27 -25.71 -11.84 -10.80
N ASP A 28 -25.14 -12.69 -11.67
CA ASP A 28 -24.54 -13.97 -11.26
C ASP A 28 -23.07 -13.84 -10.86
N VAL A 29 -22.41 -12.76 -11.30
CA VAL A 29 -20.98 -12.57 -11.12
C VAL A 29 -20.60 -11.47 -10.11
N ILE A 30 -21.57 -10.69 -9.61
CA ILE A 30 -21.34 -9.65 -8.60
C ILE A 30 -21.60 -10.16 -7.19
N GLN A 31 -20.94 -9.57 -6.20
CA GLN A 31 -21.25 -9.76 -4.78
C GLN A 31 -22.60 -9.12 -4.47
N LYS A 32 -23.41 -9.75 -3.60
CA LYS A 32 -24.74 -9.29 -3.21
C LYS A 32 -24.90 -9.24 -1.69
N GLY A 33 -25.94 -8.52 -1.24
CA GLY A 33 -26.32 -8.43 0.17
C GLY A 33 -25.24 -7.83 1.05
N ASP A 34 -25.11 -8.31 2.27
CA ASP A 34 -24.18 -7.77 3.28
C ASP A 34 -22.72 -7.78 2.84
N ALA A 35 -22.32 -8.75 2.01
CA ALA A 35 -20.96 -8.78 1.46
C ALA A 35 -20.70 -7.61 0.51
N ALA A 36 -21.66 -7.26 -0.33
CA ALA A 36 -21.56 -6.09 -1.21
C ALA A 36 -21.57 -4.79 -0.40
N ASN A 37 -22.48 -4.68 0.58
CA ASN A 37 -22.58 -3.50 1.44
C ASN A 37 -21.29 -3.25 2.20
N LYS A 38 -20.65 -4.28 2.77
CA LYS A 38 -19.34 -4.15 3.45
C LYS A 38 -18.23 -3.61 2.55
N VAL A 39 -18.32 -3.83 1.25
CA VAL A 39 -17.33 -3.29 0.29
C VAL A 39 -17.67 -1.84 -0.09
N MET A 40 -18.96 -1.50 -0.14
CA MET A 40 -19.45 -0.19 -0.60
C MET A 40 -19.52 0.86 0.51
N GLU A 41 -19.76 0.46 1.76
CA GLU A 41 -19.81 1.36 2.92
C GLU A 41 -18.41 1.67 3.44
N LYS A 42 -17.67 2.44 2.66
CA LYS A 42 -16.35 2.90 3.12
C LYS A 42 -16.33 4.40 3.18
N ASN A 43 -16.15 4.92 4.39
CA ASN A 43 -15.91 6.34 4.59
C ASN A 43 -14.58 6.73 3.95
N GLN A 44 -14.55 7.85 3.27
CA GLN A 44 -13.33 8.42 2.71
C GLN A 44 -12.83 9.54 3.63
N ILE A 45 -11.52 9.71 3.69
CA ILE A 45 -10.94 10.89 4.32
C ILE A 45 -11.39 12.14 3.56
N ASN A 46 -11.90 13.14 4.27
CA ASN A 46 -12.27 14.39 3.64
C ASN A 46 -11.03 15.28 3.37
N PHE A 47 -11.16 16.21 2.45
CA PHE A 47 -10.08 17.09 2.02
C PHE A 47 -9.51 17.93 3.17
N ALA A 48 -10.37 18.45 4.06
CA ALA A 48 -9.93 19.30 5.17
C ALA A 48 -8.99 18.53 6.12
N THR A 49 -9.34 17.29 6.47
CA THR A 49 -8.50 16.42 7.30
C THR A 49 -7.21 16.04 6.59
N ALA A 50 -7.30 15.64 5.31
CA ALA A 50 -6.12 15.29 4.52
C ALA A 50 -5.14 16.47 4.42
N LYS A 51 -5.64 17.67 4.18
CA LYS A 51 -4.86 18.89 4.15
C LYS A 51 -4.23 19.20 5.51
N ALA A 52 -5.00 19.12 6.60
CA ALA A 52 -4.49 19.38 7.95
C ALA A 52 -3.32 18.45 8.32
N LEU A 53 -3.39 17.17 7.96
CA LEU A 53 -2.30 16.21 8.15
C LEU A 53 -1.03 16.63 7.40
N GLY A 54 -1.15 16.97 6.12
CA GLY A 54 -0.02 17.37 5.31
C GLY A 54 0.59 18.69 5.76
N ASP A 55 -0.23 19.68 6.05
CA ASP A 55 0.21 21.01 6.50
C ASP A 55 0.91 20.94 7.86
N HIS A 56 0.41 20.11 8.80
CA HIS A 56 1.04 19.95 10.10
C HIS A 56 2.48 19.42 9.97
N CYS A 57 2.66 18.33 9.20
CA CYS A 57 3.98 17.76 8.97
C CYS A 57 4.90 18.75 8.25
N LEU A 58 4.39 19.48 7.25
CA LEU A 58 5.17 20.49 6.54
C LEU A 58 5.64 21.62 7.47
N ALA A 59 4.75 22.13 8.33
CA ALA A 59 5.05 23.19 9.27
C ALA A 59 6.06 22.72 10.36
N GLU A 60 5.89 21.49 10.87
CA GLU A 60 6.85 20.91 11.79
C GLU A 60 8.23 20.76 11.18
N ALA A 61 8.32 20.23 9.94
CA ALA A 61 9.57 20.11 9.22
C ALA A 61 10.27 21.48 9.05
N ALA A 62 9.52 22.49 8.62
CA ALA A 62 10.03 23.84 8.44
C ALA A 62 10.56 24.44 9.77
N SER A 63 9.87 24.20 10.88
CA SER A 63 10.32 24.65 12.22
C SER A 63 11.66 24.05 12.66
N LYS A 64 12.05 22.92 12.06
CA LYS A 64 13.29 22.21 12.30
C LYS A 64 14.35 22.45 11.22
N GLY A 65 14.06 23.33 10.26
CA GLY A 65 14.96 23.67 9.16
C GLY A 65 15.01 22.62 8.04
N PHE A 66 13.97 21.75 7.95
CA PHE A 66 13.88 20.73 6.91
C PHE A 66 12.72 21.00 5.97
N GLY A 67 12.87 20.53 4.72
CA GLY A 67 11.75 20.35 3.82
C GLY A 67 11.33 18.89 3.77
N VAL A 68 10.05 18.63 3.53
CA VAL A 68 9.51 17.28 3.32
C VAL A 68 8.48 17.30 2.18
N SER A 69 8.26 16.15 1.58
CA SER A 69 7.09 15.90 0.74
C SER A 69 6.11 15.03 1.51
N VAL A 70 4.83 15.37 1.46
CA VAL A 70 3.76 14.63 2.15
C VAL A 70 2.68 14.24 1.15
N VAL A 71 2.27 12.99 1.20
CA VAL A 71 1.18 12.45 0.37
C VAL A 71 0.16 11.81 1.30
N ILE A 72 -1.11 12.17 1.11
CA ILE A 72 -2.25 11.51 1.74
C ILE A 72 -3.02 10.77 0.67
N LEU A 73 -3.11 9.46 0.81
CA LEU A 73 -3.94 8.61 -0.03
C LEU A 73 -5.21 8.23 0.73
N ASP A 74 -6.32 8.17 0.02
CA ASP A 74 -7.52 7.51 0.53
C ASP A 74 -7.34 5.99 0.53
N GLN A 75 -8.32 5.27 1.06
CA GLN A 75 -8.28 3.81 1.14
C GLN A 75 -8.26 3.09 -0.23
N PHE A 76 -8.59 3.79 -1.31
CA PHE A 76 -8.59 3.27 -2.69
C PHE A 76 -7.29 3.59 -3.43
N GLY A 77 -6.40 4.38 -2.81
CA GLY A 77 -5.12 4.77 -3.40
C GLY A 77 -5.17 6.06 -4.21
N THR A 78 -6.28 6.79 -4.14
CA THR A 78 -6.41 8.11 -4.75
C THR A 78 -5.71 9.15 -3.89
N ILE A 79 -5.02 10.10 -4.51
CA ILE A 79 -4.37 11.19 -3.79
C ILE A 79 -5.45 12.17 -3.30
N SER A 80 -5.65 12.25 -1.99
CA SER A 80 -6.54 13.20 -1.33
C SER A 80 -5.85 14.53 -1.04
N TYR A 81 -4.55 14.49 -0.77
CA TYR A 81 -3.70 15.67 -0.61
C TYR A 81 -2.25 15.36 -0.92
N TYR A 82 -1.57 16.32 -1.54
CA TYR A 82 -0.14 16.24 -1.81
C TYR A 82 0.50 17.61 -1.64
N VAL A 83 1.61 17.65 -0.94
CA VAL A 83 2.44 18.84 -0.84
C VAL A 83 3.91 18.47 -0.93
N ARG A 84 4.65 19.28 -1.67
CA ARG A 84 6.11 19.23 -1.76
C ARG A 84 6.67 20.51 -1.13
N GLY A 85 7.41 20.37 -0.03
CA GLY A 85 8.13 21.48 0.58
C GLY A 85 9.27 21.97 -0.30
N ASP A 86 9.70 23.20 -0.07
CA ASP A 86 10.81 23.79 -0.80
C ASP A 86 12.09 22.96 -0.66
N GLY A 87 12.89 22.93 -1.72
CA GLY A 87 14.12 22.15 -1.77
C GLY A 87 13.95 20.63 -1.94
N GLN A 88 12.73 20.11 -1.94
CA GLN A 88 12.49 18.68 -2.11
C GLN A 88 12.60 18.25 -3.57
N GLY A 89 13.46 17.26 -3.82
CA GLY A 89 13.67 16.67 -5.13
C GLY A 89 12.64 15.60 -5.49
N LYS A 90 12.68 15.15 -6.74
CA LYS A 90 11.79 14.13 -7.29
C LYS A 90 11.78 12.84 -6.44
N THR A 91 12.96 12.34 -6.06
CA THR A 91 13.09 11.09 -5.28
C THR A 91 12.36 11.16 -3.95
N ASN A 92 12.44 12.28 -3.24
CA ASN A 92 11.78 12.45 -1.95
C ASN A 92 10.25 12.46 -2.11
N THR A 93 9.78 13.11 -3.15
CA THR A 93 8.36 13.14 -3.53
C THR A 93 7.82 11.75 -3.85
N GLU A 94 8.55 11.01 -4.68
CA GLU A 94 8.18 9.64 -5.06
C GLU A 94 8.25 8.70 -3.85
N SER A 95 9.27 8.85 -3.00
CA SER A 95 9.39 8.02 -1.79
C SER A 95 8.20 8.22 -0.83
N ALA A 96 7.70 9.44 -0.68
CA ALA A 96 6.49 9.70 0.10
C ALA A 96 5.29 8.92 -0.46
N LEU A 97 5.10 8.96 -1.79
CA LEU A 97 4.02 8.21 -2.44
C LEU A 97 4.18 6.71 -2.29
N TRP A 98 5.39 6.17 -2.48
CA TRP A 98 5.65 4.73 -2.35
C TRP A 98 5.46 4.23 -0.92
N LYS A 99 5.83 5.02 0.08
CA LYS A 99 5.59 4.71 1.50
C LYS A 99 4.09 4.64 1.80
N ALA A 100 3.29 5.61 1.32
CA ALA A 100 1.84 5.59 1.47
C ALA A 100 1.21 4.37 0.76
N ARG A 101 1.64 4.06 -0.48
CA ARG A 101 1.18 2.87 -1.21
C ARG A 101 1.52 1.56 -0.50
N THR A 102 2.70 1.48 0.10
CA THR A 102 3.08 0.32 0.93
C THR A 102 2.11 0.10 2.07
N VAL A 103 1.69 1.16 2.75
CA VAL A 103 0.67 1.08 3.80
C VAL A 103 -0.68 0.59 3.24
N LEU A 104 -1.10 1.06 2.08
CA LEU A 104 -2.34 0.57 1.44
C LEU A 104 -2.29 -0.93 1.14
N ASN A 105 -1.16 -1.40 0.63
CA ASN A 105 -0.96 -2.81 0.29
C ASN A 105 -0.93 -3.71 1.52
N THR A 106 -0.30 -3.25 2.61
CA THR A 106 0.04 -4.09 3.76
C THR A 106 -0.84 -3.84 4.98
N ARG A 107 -1.56 -2.71 5.02
CA ARG A 107 -2.34 -2.23 6.17
C ARG A 107 -1.48 -2.03 7.44
N ALA A 108 -0.18 -1.89 7.28
CA ALA A 108 0.80 -1.72 8.34
C ALA A 108 1.73 -0.54 8.02
N PRO A 109 2.40 0.05 9.03
CA PRO A 109 3.44 1.05 8.79
C PRO A 109 4.50 0.54 7.82
N SER A 110 4.96 1.39 6.89
CA SER A 110 5.98 0.99 5.91
C SER A 110 7.30 0.56 6.55
N LYS A 111 7.56 0.97 7.80
CA LYS A 111 8.65 0.47 8.64
C LYS A 111 8.60 -1.05 8.83
N ALA A 112 7.43 -1.68 8.86
CA ALA A 112 7.34 -3.13 8.97
C ALA A 112 8.05 -3.82 7.80
N GLN A 113 7.93 -3.29 6.58
CA GLN A 113 8.63 -3.79 5.41
C GLN A 113 10.12 -3.52 5.46
N MET A 114 10.52 -2.35 5.97
CA MET A 114 11.93 -2.03 6.22
C MET A 114 12.55 -3.02 7.22
N ASN A 115 11.86 -3.30 8.31
CA ASN A 115 12.33 -4.25 9.32
C ASN A 115 12.41 -5.68 8.77
N ALA A 116 11.44 -6.10 7.94
CA ALA A 116 11.46 -7.40 7.27
C ALA A 116 12.72 -7.55 6.40
N VAL A 117 13.06 -6.54 5.61
CA VAL A 117 14.31 -6.56 4.79
C VAL A 117 15.55 -6.55 5.68
N ARG A 118 15.56 -5.74 6.75
CA ARG A 118 16.69 -5.64 7.69
C ARG A 118 16.92 -6.91 8.52
N SER A 119 15.91 -7.77 8.64
CA SER A 119 16.06 -9.06 9.33
C SER A 119 17.10 -9.98 8.68
N GLY A 120 17.48 -9.69 7.42
CA GLY A 120 18.39 -10.53 6.63
C GLY A 120 17.74 -11.83 6.12
N ASN A 121 16.46 -12.06 6.38
CA ASN A 121 15.72 -13.18 5.85
C ASN A 121 15.39 -12.94 4.37
N VAL A 122 15.97 -13.72 3.47
CA VAL A 122 15.76 -13.59 2.02
C VAL A 122 14.30 -13.76 1.61
N ASN A 123 13.54 -14.55 2.35
CA ASN A 123 12.10 -14.72 2.09
C ASN A 123 11.32 -13.44 2.42
N GLU A 124 11.77 -12.65 3.36
CA GLU A 124 11.16 -11.35 3.69
C GLU A 124 11.50 -10.27 2.66
N ALA A 125 12.60 -10.40 1.94
CA ALA A 125 12.94 -9.48 0.85
C ALA A 125 11.93 -9.49 -0.31
N ARG A 126 11.09 -10.54 -0.41
CA ARG A 126 9.98 -10.63 -1.39
C ARG A 126 9.04 -9.42 -1.37
N VAL A 127 8.95 -8.71 -0.25
CA VAL A 127 8.08 -7.53 -0.12
C VAL A 127 8.42 -6.45 -1.16
N ILE A 128 9.69 -6.36 -1.56
CA ILE A 128 10.15 -5.43 -2.60
C ILE A 128 9.58 -5.84 -3.97
N TRP A 129 9.54 -7.15 -4.25
CA TRP A 129 8.99 -7.69 -5.50
C TRP A 129 7.47 -7.46 -5.61
N GLN A 130 6.80 -7.25 -4.49
CA GLN A 130 5.39 -6.91 -4.42
C GLN A 130 5.13 -5.41 -4.61
N GLY A 131 6.15 -4.62 -4.95
CA GLY A 131 6.04 -3.18 -5.14
C GLY A 131 5.97 -2.39 -3.83
N ASN A 132 6.35 -3.00 -2.70
CA ASN A 132 6.42 -2.30 -1.42
C ASN A 132 7.76 -1.58 -1.26
N PHE A 133 7.71 -0.37 -0.72
CA PHE A 133 8.89 0.43 -0.45
C PHE A 133 9.35 0.22 1.00
N ALA A 134 10.48 -0.49 1.16
CA ALA A 134 11.01 -0.90 2.47
C ALA A 134 11.74 0.24 3.18
N ASN A 135 11.02 1.31 3.51
CA ASN A 135 11.55 2.45 4.25
C ASN A 135 10.47 3.06 5.15
N ALA A 136 10.86 3.57 6.33
CA ALA A 136 9.96 4.21 7.28
C ALA A 136 9.42 5.55 6.76
N GLY A 137 8.23 5.95 7.23
CA GLY A 137 7.58 7.22 6.90
C GLY A 137 6.20 7.08 6.25
N GLY A 138 5.73 5.85 6.03
CA GLY A 138 4.33 5.57 5.69
C GLY A 138 3.58 5.06 6.91
N LEU A 139 2.44 5.66 7.23
CA LEU A 139 1.60 5.29 8.37
C LEU A 139 0.13 5.15 7.95
N PRO A 140 -0.61 4.20 8.54
CA PRO A 140 -2.04 4.06 8.30
C PRO A 140 -2.82 5.20 8.94
N ILE A 141 -3.86 5.67 8.27
CA ILE A 141 -4.86 6.59 8.81
C ILE A 141 -6.04 5.75 9.27
N VAL A 142 -6.20 5.61 10.59
CA VAL A 142 -7.26 4.81 11.20
C VAL A 142 -8.02 5.67 12.21
N VAL A 143 -9.34 5.70 12.09
CA VAL A 143 -10.25 6.39 13.02
C VAL A 143 -11.36 5.42 13.40
N ASP A 144 -11.62 5.25 14.67
CA ASP A 144 -12.64 4.32 15.21
C ASP A 144 -12.53 2.90 14.64
N GLY A 145 -11.29 2.43 14.47
CA GLY A 145 -11.01 1.10 13.90
C GLY A 145 -11.17 0.99 12.39
N GLN A 146 -11.60 2.05 11.71
CA GLN A 146 -11.78 2.09 10.27
C GLN A 146 -10.53 2.64 9.58
N PHE A 147 -10.01 1.89 8.61
CA PHE A 147 -8.90 2.33 7.76
C PHE A 147 -9.41 3.30 6.68
N LEU A 148 -8.99 4.55 6.76
CA LEU A 148 -9.39 5.62 5.84
C LEU A 148 -8.37 5.90 4.74
N GLY A 149 -7.14 5.40 4.88
CA GLY A 149 -6.08 5.64 3.92
C GLY A 149 -4.70 5.62 4.55
N ALA A 150 -3.77 6.35 3.95
CA ALA A 150 -2.38 6.39 4.38
C ALA A 150 -1.75 7.77 4.23
N ILE A 151 -0.89 8.13 5.18
CA ILE A 151 0.07 9.23 5.04
C ILE A 151 1.43 8.66 4.66
N GLY A 152 2.11 9.30 3.73
CA GLY A 152 3.50 9.02 3.39
C GLY A 152 4.32 10.30 3.43
N VAL A 153 5.48 10.25 4.06
CA VAL A 153 6.42 11.37 4.20
C VAL A 153 7.77 10.97 3.62
N GLY A 154 8.40 11.88 2.90
CA GLY A 154 9.73 11.71 2.33
C GLY A 154 10.51 13.02 2.33
N GLY A 155 11.82 12.95 2.56
CA GLY A 155 12.67 14.12 2.48
C GLY A 155 13.69 14.24 3.59
N MET A 156 13.50 13.51 4.69
CA MET A 156 14.46 13.52 5.76
C MET A 156 15.68 12.65 5.45
N PRO A 157 16.86 13.03 5.95
CA PRO A 157 18.04 12.18 5.85
C PRO A 157 17.81 10.81 6.47
N ALA A 158 18.47 9.78 5.92
CA ALA A 158 18.31 8.39 6.36
C ALA A 158 18.74 8.12 7.81
N SER A 159 19.38 9.06 8.47
CA SER A 159 19.89 8.93 9.84
C SER A 159 19.70 10.20 10.66
N PRO A 160 18.48 10.65 10.90
CA PRO A 160 18.24 11.70 11.87
C PRO A 160 18.29 11.09 13.28
N PRO A 161 18.97 11.72 14.25
CA PRO A 161 19.03 11.17 15.61
C PRO A 161 17.71 11.28 16.37
N THR A 162 16.83 12.22 16.04
CA THR A 162 15.65 12.52 16.88
C THR A 162 14.36 12.81 16.13
N TRP A 163 14.40 13.03 14.81
CA TRP A 163 13.23 13.35 14.00
C TRP A 163 13.38 12.76 12.59
N SER A 164 12.31 12.22 12.04
CA SER A 164 12.32 11.47 10.79
C SER A 164 11.00 11.65 10.02
N ASP A 165 10.96 11.17 8.77
CA ASP A 165 9.75 11.09 7.97
C ASP A 165 8.58 10.43 8.75
N GLU A 166 8.88 9.35 9.46
CA GLU A 166 7.87 8.62 10.23
C GLU A 166 7.37 9.41 11.44
N ILE A 167 8.28 10.10 12.16
CA ILE A 167 7.91 10.92 13.31
C ILE A 167 7.06 12.11 12.86
N CYS A 168 7.40 12.75 11.72
CA CYS A 168 6.57 13.82 11.14
C CYS A 168 5.14 13.34 10.86
N GLY A 169 5.00 12.20 10.17
CA GLY A 169 3.69 11.61 9.92
C GLY A 169 2.94 11.23 11.19
N TYR A 170 3.65 10.66 12.17
CA TYR A 170 3.08 10.29 13.46
C TYR A 170 2.56 11.50 14.26
N ASN A 171 3.35 12.57 14.31
CA ASN A 171 2.97 13.80 14.99
C ASN A 171 1.76 14.46 14.30
N ALA A 172 1.73 14.47 12.96
CA ALA A 172 0.59 14.95 12.22
C ALA A 172 -0.69 14.15 12.52
N LEU A 173 -0.61 12.82 12.49
CA LEU A 173 -1.73 11.96 12.86
C LEU A 173 -2.20 12.22 14.28
N THR A 174 -1.27 12.32 15.22
CA THR A 174 -1.60 12.56 16.64
C THR A 174 -2.25 13.93 16.86
N ALA A 175 -1.74 14.97 16.20
CA ALA A 175 -2.25 16.32 16.32
C ALA A 175 -3.66 16.50 15.72
N VAL A 176 -3.93 15.83 14.61
CA VAL A 176 -5.19 16.01 13.85
C VAL A 176 -6.25 14.99 14.25
N LEU A 177 -5.87 13.74 14.54
CA LEU A 177 -6.79 12.64 14.79
C LEU A 177 -6.79 12.13 16.24
N GLY A 178 -5.89 12.66 17.09
CA GLY A 178 -5.73 12.19 18.46
C GLY A 178 -4.73 11.06 18.63
N PRO A 179 -4.70 10.40 19.81
CA PRO A 179 -3.68 9.40 20.14
C PRO A 179 -3.54 8.29 19.10
N GLN A 180 -2.31 7.96 18.74
CA GLN A 180 -1.97 6.94 17.76
C GLN A 180 -1.26 5.74 18.42
N PRO A 181 -1.32 4.54 17.82
CA PRO A 181 -0.52 3.41 18.25
C PRO A 181 0.97 3.75 18.27
N LYS A 182 1.72 3.14 19.19
CA LYS A 182 3.18 3.34 19.26
C LYS A 182 3.85 2.95 17.95
N LEU A 183 4.85 3.72 17.54
CA LEU A 183 5.68 3.40 16.39
C LEU A 183 6.44 2.08 16.61
N LEU A 184 6.66 1.36 15.51
CA LEU A 184 7.47 0.15 15.54
C LEU A 184 8.92 0.51 15.93
N PRO A 185 9.61 -0.36 16.68
CA PRO A 185 11.02 -0.18 16.98
C PRO A 185 11.87 -0.24 15.71
N ASP A 186 13.01 0.45 15.71
CA ASP A 186 13.98 0.35 14.63
C ASP A 186 14.80 -0.94 14.78
N MET A 187 14.89 -1.71 13.70
CA MET A 187 15.85 -2.78 13.61
C MET A 187 17.21 -2.24 13.11
N PRO A 188 18.32 -2.76 13.65
CA PRO A 188 19.65 -2.42 13.14
C PRO A 188 19.72 -2.64 11.63
N ASN A 189 20.39 -1.73 10.92
CA ASN A 189 20.64 -1.91 9.50
C ASN A 189 21.86 -2.83 9.30
N PRO A 190 21.69 -4.07 8.83
CA PRO A 190 22.81 -5.01 8.67
C PRO A 190 23.78 -4.62 7.55
N PHE A 191 23.35 -3.68 6.67
CA PHE A 191 24.16 -3.22 5.53
C PHE A 191 25.04 -2.01 5.86
N VAL A 192 24.93 -1.44 7.06
CA VAL A 192 25.85 -0.39 7.52
C VAL A 192 27.08 -1.05 8.05
N VAL A 193 28.17 -1.02 7.26
CA VAL A 193 29.50 -1.35 7.75
C VAL A 193 29.85 -0.30 8.81
N LYS A 194 30.00 -0.72 10.07
CA LYS A 194 30.59 0.15 11.09
C LYS A 194 32.00 0.49 10.58
N SER A 195 32.24 1.75 10.23
CA SER A 195 33.60 2.21 9.98
C SER A 195 34.43 1.80 11.21
N ALA A 196 35.50 1.07 11.00
CA ALA A 196 36.45 0.79 12.08
C ALA A 196 36.80 2.13 12.72
N ALA A 197 36.51 2.26 14.00
CA ALA A 197 36.96 3.43 14.75
C ALA A 197 38.47 3.50 14.57
N THR A 198 38.94 4.51 13.88
CA THR A 198 40.35 4.86 13.87
C THR A 198 40.66 5.29 15.30
N ASN A 199 41.37 4.40 16.02
CA ASN A 199 42.00 4.74 17.29
C ASN A 199 43.08 5.78 17.08
#